data_22f03cfd51c1a0692fbe40002010b153
#
_entry.id   22f03cfd51c1a0692fbe40002010b153
#
_cell.length_a   1.000
_cell.length_b   1.000
_cell.length_c   1.000
_cell.angle_alpha   90.00
_cell.angle_beta   90.00
_cell.angle_gamma   90.00
#
_symmetry.space_group_name_H-M   'P 1'
#
loop_
_entity.id
_entity.type
_entity.pdbx_description
1 polymer ?
#
loop_
_entity_poly.entity_id
_entity_poly.type
_entity_poly.pdbx_seq_one_letter_code
_entity_poly.pdbx_strand_id
1 'polypeptide(L)'
;FACTGNRTVYLLEGESAVRYPVQAKEDAEAFHSGSARIALGTKPCFLEYYFIEQAADKCRELERLKQEYPDRQEYIHIVQMDANIFIKDICRVFHKNKSWRAVLFLDPFGMNVVWDTIEAIAGTEAMDMWYLFPLGVGVNRLLKRDGNIPSGWQKRLDMIFGDTGWRDIFYRNVSTPSLFDEPTNVIRKTGGFGEITQYLVQRLKSIFPGVAENPLPLFNTRNNPLYLLCFACGNRRGAPIALRIAEHILKE
;
A
#
# COMPACT_ATOMS: atom_id res chain seq x y z
N PHE A 1 4.71 7.42 -5.20
CA PHE A 1 5.76 6.83 -4.34
C PHE A 1 6.83 6.23 -5.24
N ALA A 2 8.05 6.74 -5.15
CA ALA A 2 9.16 6.26 -5.93
C ALA A 2 10.20 5.63 -5.00
N CYS A 3 10.72 4.46 -5.37
CA CYS A 3 11.80 3.81 -4.68
C CYS A 3 13.00 3.73 -5.64
N THR A 4 14.11 4.36 -5.31
CA THR A 4 15.39 4.08 -5.96
C THR A 4 15.96 2.81 -5.33
N GLY A 5 16.65 1.95 -6.08
CA GLY A 5 17.09 0.60 -5.66
C GLY A 5 17.93 0.47 -4.39
N ASN A 6 18.25 1.55 -3.70
CA ASN A 6 18.90 1.54 -2.40
C ASN A 6 17.85 1.68 -1.28
N ARG A 7 17.08 0.63 -1.01
CA ARG A 7 16.33 0.54 0.23
C ARG A 7 17.28 0.29 1.40
N THR A 8 17.79 1.35 1.98
CA THR A 8 18.07 1.32 3.40
C THR A 8 16.70 1.39 4.07
N VAL A 9 16.23 0.27 4.60
CA VAL A 9 14.95 0.23 5.33
C VAL A 9 15.18 0.97 6.65
N TYR A 10 15.02 2.29 6.62
CA TYR A 10 14.85 3.08 7.84
C TYR A 10 13.39 2.99 8.24
N LEU A 11 13.10 2.04 9.11
CA LEU A 11 11.85 1.99 9.83
C LEU A 11 11.93 2.95 11.01
N LEU A 12 11.19 4.06 10.86
CA LEU A 12 10.71 4.91 11.95
C LEU A 12 11.75 5.80 12.65
N GLU A 13 11.80 7.03 12.29
CA GLU A 13 11.97 8.10 13.27
C GLU A 13 10.65 8.22 14.05
N GLY A 14 10.71 7.87 15.33
CA GLY A 14 9.61 7.94 16.28
C GLY A 14 9.53 6.65 17.09
N GLU A 15 10.34 6.56 18.17
CA GLU A 15 10.28 5.60 19.27
C GLU A 15 10.09 4.13 18.89
N SER A 16 11.18 3.50 18.56
CA SER A 16 11.53 2.08 18.46
C SER A 16 12.12 1.71 17.08
N ALA A 17 13.36 2.10 16.86
CA ALA A 17 14.17 1.59 15.76
C ALA A 17 14.46 0.11 15.99
N VAL A 18 13.73 -0.79 15.35
CA VAL A 18 14.12 -2.18 15.23
C VAL A 18 15.17 -2.26 14.13
N ARG A 19 16.44 -2.39 14.51
CA ARG A 19 17.54 -2.70 13.60
C ARG A 19 17.32 -4.11 13.05
N TYR A 20 17.09 -4.23 11.74
CA TYR A 20 17.17 -5.52 11.05
C TYR A 20 18.62 -5.91 10.83
N PRO A 21 19.01 -7.19 11.04
CA PRO A 21 20.38 -7.62 10.91
C PRO A 21 20.87 -7.62 9.46
N VAL A 22 22.20 -7.66 9.31
CA VAL A 22 23.01 -7.51 8.09
C VAL A 22 22.62 -8.40 6.90
N GLN A 23 21.86 -9.48 7.11
CA GLN A 23 21.30 -10.33 6.05
C GLN A 23 20.28 -9.62 5.13
N ALA A 24 19.68 -8.51 5.59
CA ALA A 24 18.88 -7.65 4.73
C ALA A 24 19.69 -6.94 3.63
N LYS A 25 21.02 -6.96 3.69
CA LYS A 25 21.88 -6.40 2.63
C LYS A 25 21.99 -7.29 1.41
N GLU A 26 22.05 -8.61 1.61
CA GLU A 26 22.10 -9.58 0.49
C GLU A 26 20.77 -9.66 -0.25
N ASP A 27 19.65 -9.58 0.49
CA ASP A 27 18.32 -9.48 -0.12
C ASP A 27 18.10 -8.10 -0.81
N ALA A 28 18.74 -7.04 -0.32
CA ALA A 28 18.70 -5.71 -0.93
C ALA A 28 19.57 -5.61 -2.19
N GLU A 29 20.67 -6.36 -2.27
CA GLU A 29 21.51 -6.42 -3.47
C GLU A 29 20.85 -7.19 -4.61
N ALA A 30 19.95 -8.15 -4.33
CA ALA A 30 19.10 -8.79 -5.33
C ALA A 30 18.03 -7.86 -5.91
N PHE A 31 17.64 -6.81 -5.19
CA PHE A 31 16.73 -5.73 -5.65
C PHE A 31 17.49 -4.52 -6.20
N HIS A 32 18.46 -4.72 -7.08
CA HIS A 32 19.23 -3.63 -7.72
C HIS A 32 18.42 -2.66 -8.59
N SER A 33 17.14 -2.95 -8.83
CA SER A 33 16.24 -2.06 -9.58
C SER A 33 15.08 -1.64 -8.71
N GLY A 34 15.10 -0.41 -8.19
CA GLY A 34 13.92 0.16 -7.52
C GLY A 34 12.71 0.22 -8.45
N SER A 35 11.50 0.34 -7.89
CA SER A 35 10.24 0.39 -8.63
C SER A 35 10.23 1.45 -9.76
N ALA A 36 10.89 2.58 -9.54
CA ALA A 36 11.04 3.62 -10.56
C ALA A 36 11.85 3.14 -11.78
N ARG A 37 12.97 2.45 -11.57
CA ARG A 37 13.81 1.89 -12.64
C ARG A 37 13.06 0.81 -13.42
N ILE A 38 12.33 -0.06 -12.72
CA ILE A 38 11.49 -1.09 -13.34
C ILE A 38 10.43 -0.45 -14.23
N ALA A 39 9.72 0.58 -13.71
CA ALA A 39 8.72 1.30 -14.48
C ALA A 39 9.29 1.93 -15.76
N LEU A 40 10.48 2.56 -15.66
CA LEU A 40 11.17 3.16 -16.81
C LEU A 40 11.68 2.12 -17.81
N GLY A 41 11.97 0.90 -17.38
CA GLY A 41 12.38 -0.22 -18.22
C GLY A 41 11.23 -0.95 -18.94
N THR A 42 9.97 -0.71 -18.54
CA THR A 42 8.80 -1.41 -19.10
C THR A 42 8.59 -1.09 -20.57
N LYS A 43 8.24 -2.13 -21.37
CA LYS A 43 7.92 -1.99 -22.79
C LYS A 43 6.54 -2.61 -23.10
N PRO A 44 5.69 -1.95 -23.91
CA PRO A 44 5.88 -0.59 -24.45
C PRO A 44 5.96 0.45 -23.32
N CYS A 45 6.67 1.55 -23.60
CA CYS A 45 6.87 2.62 -22.63
C CYS A 45 5.55 3.37 -22.36
N PHE A 46 5.40 3.88 -21.14
CA PHE A 46 4.35 4.85 -20.85
C PHE A 46 4.66 6.20 -21.52
N LEU A 47 3.61 7.00 -21.78
CA LEU A 47 3.76 8.34 -22.34
C LEU A 47 4.34 9.30 -21.31
N GLU A 48 3.98 9.16 -20.04
CA GLU A 48 4.39 10.03 -18.95
C GLU A 48 4.69 9.19 -17.70
N TYR A 49 5.67 9.63 -16.92
CA TYR A 49 6.05 9.02 -15.65
C TYR A 49 6.05 10.08 -14.56
N TYR A 50 5.35 9.83 -13.47
CA TYR A 50 5.31 10.69 -12.30
C TYR A 50 5.87 9.94 -11.09
N PHE A 51 6.99 10.43 -10.57
CA PHE A 51 7.58 9.92 -9.33
C PHE A 51 7.36 10.93 -8.22
N ILE A 52 6.55 10.57 -7.25
CA ILE A 52 6.14 11.44 -6.16
C ILE A 52 6.87 10.98 -4.91
N GLU A 53 7.65 11.87 -4.31
CA GLU A 53 8.44 11.60 -3.13
C GLU A 53 8.49 12.86 -2.26
N GLN A 54 8.40 12.70 -0.95
CA GLN A 54 8.44 13.83 -0.02
C GLN A 54 9.87 14.17 0.41
N ALA A 55 10.72 13.15 0.53
CA ALA A 55 12.09 13.31 0.99
C ALA A 55 13.01 13.88 -0.11
N ALA A 56 13.64 15.00 0.16
CA ALA A 56 14.49 15.70 -0.80
C ALA A 56 15.71 14.91 -1.26
N ASP A 57 16.28 14.06 -0.41
CA ASP A 57 17.38 13.16 -0.76
C ASP A 57 16.94 12.10 -1.77
N LYS A 58 15.76 11.54 -1.59
CA LYS A 58 15.16 10.59 -2.53
C LYS A 58 14.77 11.23 -3.86
N CYS A 59 14.29 12.46 -3.84
CA CYS A 59 14.07 13.22 -5.07
C CYS A 59 15.37 13.40 -5.86
N ARG A 60 16.50 13.69 -5.19
CA ARG A 60 17.80 13.79 -5.85
C ARG A 60 18.26 12.46 -6.46
N GLU A 61 17.97 11.33 -5.83
CA GLU A 61 18.27 10.01 -6.39
C GLU A 61 17.42 9.75 -7.66
N LEU A 62 16.16 10.16 -7.65
CA LEU A 62 15.26 10.05 -8.82
C LEU A 62 15.71 10.97 -9.97
N GLU A 63 16.19 12.17 -9.67
CA GLU A 63 16.76 13.06 -10.69
C GLU A 63 18.03 12.47 -11.34
N ARG A 64 18.88 11.75 -10.58
CA ARG A 64 20.01 11.01 -11.15
C ARG A 64 19.51 9.86 -12.05
N LEU A 65 18.50 9.11 -11.59
CA LEU A 65 17.89 8.05 -12.38
C LEU A 65 17.32 8.59 -13.69
N LYS A 66 16.65 9.75 -13.67
CA LYS A 66 16.13 10.42 -14.86
C LYS A 66 17.23 10.69 -15.89
N GLN A 67 18.43 11.06 -15.47
CA GLN A 67 19.57 11.31 -16.36
C GLN A 67 20.04 10.06 -17.12
N GLU A 68 19.75 8.86 -16.62
CA GLU A 68 20.07 7.61 -17.31
C GLU A 68 19.15 7.33 -18.53
N TYR A 69 18.09 8.14 -18.70
CA TYR A 69 17.08 7.98 -19.78
C TYR A 69 16.97 9.27 -20.64
N PRO A 70 18.03 9.67 -21.35
CA PRO A 70 18.08 10.95 -22.06
C PRO A 70 16.95 11.12 -23.07
N ASP A 71 16.56 10.04 -23.76
CA ASP A 71 15.51 10.05 -24.79
C ASP A 71 14.09 10.26 -24.23
N ARG A 72 13.93 10.26 -22.90
CA ARG A 72 12.63 10.35 -22.21
C ARG A 72 12.61 11.34 -21.05
N GLN A 73 13.65 12.12 -20.86
CA GLN A 73 13.75 13.06 -19.74
C GLN A 73 12.57 14.02 -19.65
N GLU A 74 12.05 14.50 -20.77
CA GLU A 74 10.90 15.42 -20.82
C GLU A 74 9.59 14.78 -20.32
N TYR A 75 9.48 13.45 -20.39
CA TYR A 75 8.30 12.69 -19.97
C TYR A 75 8.42 12.12 -18.53
N ILE A 76 9.53 12.40 -17.86
CA ILE A 76 9.79 11.95 -16.48
C ILE A 76 9.67 13.14 -15.53
N HIS A 77 8.66 13.13 -14.68
CA HIS A 77 8.36 14.17 -13.71
C HIS A 77 8.66 13.70 -12.30
N ILE A 78 9.52 14.44 -11.60
CA ILE A 78 9.83 14.18 -10.20
C ILE A 78 9.18 15.28 -9.38
N VAL A 79 8.27 14.88 -8.49
CA VAL A 79 7.44 15.79 -7.73
C VAL A 79 7.72 15.63 -6.25
N GLN A 80 8.31 16.67 -5.65
CA GLN A 80 8.58 16.67 -4.22
C GLN A 80 7.36 17.21 -3.46
N MET A 81 6.45 16.30 -3.08
CA MET A 81 5.28 16.65 -2.25
C MET A 81 4.66 15.41 -1.59
N ASP A 82 3.66 15.63 -0.74
CA ASP A 82 2.84 14.55 -0.21
C ASP A 82 2.03 13.87 -1.33
N ALA A 83 2.14 12.55 -1.41
CA ALA A 83 1.52 11.78 -2.48
C ALA A 83 -0.01 11.79 -2.42
N ASN A 84 -0.63 11.89 -1.22
CA ASN A 84 -2.08 11.98 -1.13
C ASN A 84 -2.59 13.28 -1.75
N ILE A 85 -1.86 14.38 -1.59
CA ILE A 85 -2.21 15.67 -2.20
C ILE A 85 -2.09 15.57 -3.71
N PHE A 86 -0.92 15.15 -4.20
CA PHE A 86 -0.67 15.04 -5.65
C PHE A 86 -1.67 14.12 -6.35
N ILE A 87 -1.91 12.93 -5.77
CA ILE A 87 -2.83 11.95 -6.36
C ILE A 87 -4.25 12.52 -6.46
N LYS A 88 -4.74 13.20 -5.42
CA LYS A 88 -6.06 13.84 -5.46
C LYS A 88 -6.15 14.93 -6.53
N ASP A 89 -5.07 15.70 -6.72
CA ASP A 89 -5.03 16.74 -7.75
C ASP A 89 -5.00 16.13 -9.16
N ILE A 90 -4.19 15.11 -9.41
CA ILE A 90 -4.15 14.44 -10.72
C ILE A 90 -5.47 13.71 -11.02
N CYS A 91 -6.15 13.15 -10.02
CA CYS A 91 -7.47 12.55 -10.19
C CYS A 91 -8.49 13.54 -10.76
N ARG A 92 -8.45 14.83 -10.34
CA ARG A 92 -9.31 15.89 -10.91
C ARG A 92 -9.04 16.13 -12.38
N VAL A 93 -7.80 15.98 -12.82
CA VAL A 93 -7.42 16.09 -14.25
C VAL A 93 -7.97 14.89 -15.03
N PHE A 94 -7.86 13.68 -14.49
CA PHE A 94 -8.39 12.47 -15.13
C PHE A 94 -9.92 12.48 -15.26
N HIS A 95 -10.64 13.05 -14.31
CA HIS A 95 -12.09 13.24 -14.44
C HIS A 95 -12.50 14.06 -15.66
N LYS A 96 -11.66 15.01 -16.07
CA LYS A 96 -11.89 15.86 -17.25
C LYS A 96 -11.45 15.20 -18.55
N ASN A 97 -10.52 14.25 -18.51
CA ASN A 97 -9.87 13.63 -19.68
C ASN A 97 -10.19 12.13 -19.76
N LYS A 98 -11.38 11.81 -20.21
CA LYS A 98 -11.92 10.42 -20.20
C LYS A 98 -11.16 9.41 -21.07
N SER A 99 -10.29 9.87 -21.98
CA SER A 99 -9.43 9.00 -22.81
C SER A 99 -8.13 8.60 -22.11
N TRP A 100 -7.74 9.30 -21.06
CA TRP A 100 -6.50 9.00 -20.34
C TRP A 100 -6.64 7.74 -19.50
N ARG A 101 -5.52 7.03 -19.37
CA ARG A 101 -5.39 5.86 -18.51
C ARG A 101 -4.08 5.94 -17.76
N ALA A 102 -4.07 5.48 -16.52
CA ALA A 102 -2.85 5.41 -15.71
C ALA A 102 -2.78 4.10 -14.92
N VAL A 103 -1.56 3.72 -14.60
CA VAL A 103 -1.26 2.68 -13.62
C VAL A 103 -0.54 3.36 -12.46
N LEU A 104 -1.07 3.20 -11.26
CA LEU A 104 -0.46 3.68 -10.04
C LEU A 104 0.18 2.51 -9.30
N PHE A 105 1.40 2.72 -8.82
CA PHE A 105 2.05 1.85 -7.86
C PHE A 105 2.21 2.60 -6.54
N LEU A 106 1.39 2.23 -5.55
CA LEU A 106 1.41 2.81 -4.22
C LEU A 106 2.30 1.97 -3.31
N ASP A 107 3.50 2.48 -3.03
CA ASP A 107 4.47 1.91 -2.08
C ASP A 107 4.64 2.88 -0.90
N PRO A 108 3.69 2.92 0.03
CA PRO A 108 3.73 3.90 1.11
C PRO A 108 4.83 3.57 2.11
N PHE A 109 5.51 4.61 2.58
CA PHE A 109 6.27 4.50 3.80
C PHE A 109 5.29 4.41 5.00
N GLY A 110 5.29 3.28 5.69
CA GLY A 110 4.34 3.04 6.78
C GLY A 110 2.87 3.01 6.32
N MET A 111 2.00 3.75 7.02
CA MET A 111 0.56 3.80 6.78
C MET A 111 0.11 5.17 6.21
N ASN A 112 0.88 5.73 5.29
CA ASN A 112 0.67 7.12 4.83
C ASN A 112 -0.36 7.26 3.71
N VAL A 113 -0.77 6.18 3.03
CA VAL A 113 -1.89 6.25 2.08
C VAL A 113 -3.19 6.23 2.86
N VAL A 114 -3.98 7.30 2.72
CA VAL A 114 -5.30 7.42 3.36
C VAL A 114 -6.41 6.95 2.42
N TRP A 115 -7.51 6.44 2.99
CA TRP A 115 -8.62 5.87 2.22
C TRP A 115 -9.24 6.86 1.23
N ASP A 116 -9.40 8.13 1.62
CA ASP A 116 -9.90 9.18 0.71
C ASP A 116 -9.10 9.31 -0.59
N THR A 117 -7.80 9.01 -0.53
CA THR A 117 -6.95 9.00 -1.74
C THR A 117 -7.28 7.81 -2.62
N ILE A 118 -7.54 6.63 -2.02
CA ILE A 118 -7.94 5.43 -2.74
C ILE A 118 -9.32 5.63 -3.37
N GLU A 119 -10.27 6.27 -2.66
CA GLU A 119 -11.57 6.65 -3.21
C GLU A 119 -11.45 7.62 -4.39
N ALA A 120 -10.57 8.62 -4.28
CA ALA A 120 -10.32 9.55 -5.39
C ALA A 120 -9.79 8.83 -6.64
N ILE A 121 -8.88 7.85 -6.46
CA ILE A 121 -8.36 7.01 -7.55
C ILE A 121 -9.51 6.21 -8.19
N ALA A 122 -10.29 5.49 -7.39
CA ALA A 122 -11.42 4.69 -7.85
C ALA A 122 -12.44 5.53 -8.64
N GLY A 123 -12.75 6.73 -8.13
CA GLY A 123 -13.69 7.66 -8.74
C GLY A 123 -13.28 8.15 -10.13
N THR A 124 -12.01 8.06 -10.52
CA THR A 124 -11.58 8.43 -11.89
C THR A 124 -12.12 7.47 -12.95
N GLU A 125 -12.36 6.21 -12.61
CA GLU A 125 -12.68 5.10 -13.52
C GLU A 125 -11.65 4.91 -14.66
N ALA A 126 -10.44 5.42 -14.45
CA ALA A 126 -9.39 5.52 -15.46
C ALA A 126 -8.03 5.03 -14.98
N MET A 127 -7.89 4.75 -13.69
CA MET A 127 -6.64 4.38 -13.07
C MET A 127 -6.71 2.96 -12.52
N ASP A 128 -5.70 2.16 -12.85
CA ASP A 128 -5.46 0.86 -12.22
C ASP A 128 -4.41 1.02 -11.13
N MET A 129 -4.62 0.37 -10.00
CA MET A 129 -3.81 0.56 -8.80
C MET A 129 -3.19 -0.75 -8.34
N TRP A 130 -1.86 -0.76 -8.22
CA TRP A 130 -1.11 -1.69 -7.41
C TRP A 130 -0.84 -1.06 -6.06
N TYR A 131 -1.24 -1.71 -4.99
CA TYR A 131 -1.10 -1.17 -3.64
C TYR A 131 -0.33 -2.13 -2.74
N LEU A 132 0.83 -1.68 -2.28
CA LEU A 132 1.63 -2.39 -1.28
C LEU A 132 1.10 -2.04 0.11
N PHE A 133 0.05 -2.75 0.54
CA PHE A 133 -0.62 -2.50 1.81
C PHE A 133 0.26 -2.96 2.99
N PRO A 134 0.49 -2.11 4.01
CA PRO A 134 1.40 -2.38 5.13
C PRO A 134 0.75 -3.30 6.18
N LEU A 135 0.56 -4.57 5.86
CA LEU A 135 -0.14 -5.56 6.67
C LEU A 135 0.53 -5.78 8.01
N GLY A 136 1.76 -6.31 8.00
CA GLY A 136 2.50 -6.68 9.19
C GLY A 136 3.27 -5.52 9.81
N VAL A 137 3.90 -4.69 8.97
CA VAL A 137 4.71 -3.54 9.43
C VAL A 137 3.88 -2.38 9.97
N GLY A 138 2.61 -2.29 9.56
CA GLY A 138 1.69 -1.23 9.93
C GLY A 138 0.48 -1.74 10.70
N VAL A 139 -0.55 -2.14 9.98
CA VAL A 139 -1.90 -2.42 10.51
C VAL A 139 -1.89 -3.43 11.65
N ASN A 140 -1.32 -4.62 11.45
CA ASN A 140 -1.35 -5.67 12.47
C ASN A 140 -0.63 -5.27 13.77
N ARG A 141 0.37 -4.40 13.70
CA ARG A 141 1.11 -3.90 14.87
C ARG A 141 0.27 -2.96 15.73
N LEU A 142 -0.64 -2.20 15.11
CA LEU A 142 -1.54 -1.29 15.83
C LEU A 142 -2.69 -2.05 16.50
N LEU A 143 -3.04 -3.23 16.00
CA LEU A 143 -4.12 -4.07 16.53
C LEU A 143 -3.63 -4.85 17.76
N LYS A 144 -3.76 -4.27 18.95
CA LYS A 144 -3.37 -4.92 20.22
C LYS A 144 -4.27 -6.10 20.56
N ARG A 145 -3.71 -7.13 21.21
CA ARG A 145 -4.43 -8.37 21.57
C ARG A 145 -5.57 -8.14 22.56
N ASP A 146 -5.41 -7.17 23.44
CA ASP A 146 -6.35 -6.81 24.52
C ASP A 146 -7.44 -5.80 24.09
N GLY A 147 -7.41 -5.36 22.82
CA GLY A 147 -8.33 -4.35 22.30
C GLY A 147 -8.09 -2.93 22.82
N ASN A 148 -7.14 -2.74 23.73
CA ASN A 148 -6.82 -1.41 24.27
C ASN A 148 -5.88 -0.64 23.33
N ILE A 149 -6.47 -0.13 22.25
CA ILE A 149 -5.75 0.60 21.20
C ILE A 149 -5.73 2.09 21.54
N PRO A 150 -4.56 2.75 21.63
CA PRO A 150 -4.47 4.19 21.83
C PRO A 150 -5.25 4.97 20.77
N SER A 151 -5.85 6.09 21.14
CA SER A 151 -6.71 6.89 20.23
C SER A 151 -6.01 7.32 18.94
N GLY A 152 -4.72 7.66 19.00
CA GLY A 152 -3.92 7.99 17.81
C GLY A 152 -3.75 6.81 16.85
N TRP A 153 -3.66 5.57 17.38
CA TRP A 153 -3.59 4.37 16.56
C TRP A 153 -4.95 4.00 15.96
N GLN A 154 -6.03 4.21 16.73
CA GLN A 154 -7.40 4.04 16.21
C GLN A 154 -7.64 4.98 15.03
N LYS A 155 -7.33 6.27 15.16
CA LYS A 155 -7.45 7.25 14.07
C LYS A 155 -6.66 6.82 12.83
N ARG A 156 -5.45 6.28 13.02
CA ARG A 156 -4.63 5.80 11.89
C ARG A 156 -5.24 4.59 11.20
N LEU A 157 -5.83 3.66 11.96
CA LEU A 157 -6.58 2.54 11.40
C LEU A 157 -7.85 3.02 10.68
N ASP A 158 -8.59 3.97 11.26
CA ASP A 158 -9.76 4.59 10.64
C ASP A 158 -9.39 5.27 9.30
N MET A 159 -8.23 5.94 9.26
CA MET A 159 -7.75 6.60 8.03
C MET A 159 -7.34 5.63 6.93
N ILE A 160 -6.70 4.51 7.26
CA ILE A 160 -6.23 3.54 6.25
C ILE A 160 -7.37 2.68 5.71
N PHE A 161 -8.39 2.38 6.53
CA PHE A 161 -9.57 1.61 6.13
C PHE A 161 -10.73 2.48 5.65
N GLY A 162 -10.73 3.78 5.97
CA GLY A 162 -11.78 4.73 5.61
C GLY A 162 -13.07 4.57 6.42
N ASP A 163 -13.07 3.73 7.43
CA ASP A 163 -14.21 3.53 8.34
C ASP A 163 -13.75 2.98 9.70
N THR A 164 -14.73 2.68 10.57
CA THR A 164 -14.51 2.12 11.91
C THR A 164 -14.95 0.65 12.01
N GLY A 165 -15.46 0.05 10.95
CA GLY A 165 -16.00 -1.33 10.93
C GLY A 165 -14.97 -2.41 11.21
N TRP A 166 -13.67 -2.10 11.02
CA TRP A 166 -12.58 -2.99 11.38
C TRP A 166 -12.61 -3.42 12.86
N ARG A 167 -13.20 -2.59 13.76
CA ARG A 167 -13.29 -2.90 15.20
C ARG A 167 -14.15 -4.13 15.45
N ASP A 168 -15.31 -4.19 14.82
CA ASP A 168 -16.28 -5.28 15.02
C ASP A 168 -15.81 -6.59 14.36
N ILE A 169 -14.98 -6.47 13.33
CA ILE A 169 -14.44 -7.63 12.61
C ILE A 169 -13.22 -8.22 13.31
N PHE A 170 -12.32 -7.35 13.82
CA PHE A 170 -11.05 -7.80 14.40
C PHE A 170 -11.12 -8.04 15.91
N TYR A 171 -12.20 -7.62 16.58
CA TYR A 171 -12.36 -7.77 18.02
C TYR A 171 -13.70 -8.37 18.37
N ARG A 172 -13.70 -9.20 19.41
CA ARG A 172 -14.92 -9.78 19.99
C ARG A 172 -14.88 -9.74 21.50
N ASN A 173 -16.06 -9.64 22.10
CA ASN A 173 -16.23 -9.89 23.53
C ASN A 173 -16.13 -11.40 23.78
N VAL A 174 -15.16 -11.81 24.56
CA VAL A 174 -14.96 -13.20 24.97
C VAL A 174 -15.26 -13.30 26.45
N SER A 175 -16.21 -14.15 26.82
CA SER A 175 -16.48 -14.48 28.21
C SER A 175 -15.34 -15.37 28.73
N THR A 176 -14.63 -14.92 29.74
CA THR A 176 -13.59 -15.73 30.41
C THR A 176 -14.22 -16.39 31.63
N PRO A 177 -14.30 -17.73 31.68
CA PRO A 177 -14.78 -18.44 32.88
C PRO A 177 -13.88 -18.09 34.05
N SER A 178 -14.47 -17.74 35.17
CA SER A 178 -13.76 -17.66 36.46
C SER A 178 -14.17 -18.86 37.33
N LEU A 179 -13.22 -19.41 38.06
CA LEU A 179 -13.48 -20.52 38.97
C LEU A 179 -14.12 -20.03 40.27
N PHE A 180 -14.03 -18.73 40.60
CA PHE A 180 -14.43 -18.16 41.88
C PHE A 180 -15.29 -16.90 41.76
N ASP A 181 -15.39 -16.29 40.56
CA ASP A 181 -16.11 -15.05 40.33
C ASP A 181 -17.06 -15.17 39.14
N GLU A 182 -17.94 -14.19 38.95
CA GLU A 182 -18.78 -14.12 37.76
C GLU A 182 -17.92 -14.01 36.46
N PRO A 183 -18.39 -14.59 35.34
CA PRO A 183 -17.67 -14.54 34.10
C PRO A 183 -17.42 -13.09 33.68
N THR A 184 -16.17 -12.72 33.43
CA THR A 184 -15.80 -11.38 32.95
C THR A 184 -15.75 -11.36 31.45
N ASN A 185 -16.46 -10.38 30.86
CA ASN A 185 -16.36 -10.13 29.42
C ASN A 185 -15.10 -9.31 29.11
N VAL A 186 -14.21 -9.86 28.31
CA VAL A 186 -12.96 -9.22 27.90
C VAL A 186 -12.96 -9.08 26.38
N ILE A 187 -12.64 -7.88 25.90
CA ILE A 187 -12.42 -7.65 24.47
C ILE A 187 -11.11 -8.32 24.06
N ARG A 188 -11.14 -9.17 23.07
CA ARG A 188 -9.94 -9.81 22.52
C ARG A 188 -9.88 -9.68 21.00
N LYS A 189 -8.67 -9.49 20.50
CA LYS A 189 -8.39 -9.57 19.07
C LYS A 189 -8.62 -11.00 18.59
N THR A 190 -9.54 -11.16 17.65
CA THR A 190 -9.83 -12.42 16.96
C THR A 190 -9.35 -12.39 15.51
N GLY A 191 -9.20 -11.18 14.94
CA GLY A 191 -8.75 -10.98 13.55
C GLY A 191 -7.24 -11.19 13.40
N GLY A 192 -6.83 -12.15 12.56
CA GLY A 192 -5.46 -12.36 12.12
C GLY A 192 -5.18 -11.71 10.75
N PHE A 193 -4.10 -12.14 10.11
CA PHE A 193 -3.72 -11.64 8.79
C PHE A 193 -4.78 -11.93 7.71
N GLY A 194 -5.45 -13.08 7.79
CA GLY A 194 -6.51 -13.46 6.85
C GLY A 194 -7.72 -12.52 6.91
N GLU A 195 -8.22 -12.24 8.11
CA GLU A 195 -9.36 -11.34 8.32
C GLU A 195 -9.04 -9.91 7.90
N ILE A 196 -7.80 -9.43 8.18
CA ILE A 196 -7.35 -8.11 7.73
C ILE A 196 -7.33 -8.05 6.20
N THR A 197 -6.82 -9.10 5.55
CA THR A 197 -6.75 -9.21 4.09
C THR A 197 -8.16 -9.21 3.48
N GLN A 198 -9.06 -10.04 4.00
CA GLN A 198 -10.44 -10.10 3.51
C GLN A 198 -11.17 -8.78 3.68
N TYR A 199 -10.99 -8.13 4.82
CA TYR A 199 -11.58 -6.83 5.07
C TYR A 199 -11.10 -5.78 4.06
N LEU A 200 -9.78 -5.69 3.84
CA LEU A 200 -9.21 -4.78 2.85
C LEU A 200 -9.77 -5.05 1.44
N VAL A 201 -9.80 -6.32 1.01
CA VAL A 201 -10.34 -6.71 -0.30
C VAL A 201 -11.80 -6.32 -0.44
N GLN A 202 -12.63 -6.54 0.60
CA GLN A 202 -14.03 -6.12 0.60
C GLN A 202 -14.18 -4.60 0.51
N ARG A 203 -13.34 -3.85 1.26
CA ARG A 203 -13.32 -2.39 1.17
C ARG A 203 -12.97 -1.91 -0.23
N LEU A 204 -11.93 -2.48 -0.86
CA LEU A 204 -11.57 -2.14 -2.23
C LEU A 204 -12.69 -2.50 -3.23
N LYS A 205 -13.32 -3.66 -3.09
CA LYS A 205 -14.46 -4.09 -3.93
C LYS A 205 -15.68 -3.16 -3.81
N SER A 206 -15.83 -2.45 -2.71
CA SER A 206 -16.95 -1.50 -2.54
C SER A 206 -16.79 -0.23 -3.40
N ILE A 207 -15.58 0.06 -3.89
CA ILE A 207 -15.31 1.30 -4.64
C ILE A 207 -14.71 1.06 -6.03
N PHE A 208 -14.00 -0.07 -6.26
CA PHE A 208 -13.44 -0.40 -7.57
C PHE A 208 -14.31 -1.42 -8.31
N PRO A 209 -14.48 -1.28 -9.64
CA PRO A 209 -15.22 -2.25 -10.45
C PRO A 209 -14.53 -3.60 -10.60
N GLY A 210 -13.22 -3.67 -10.37
CA GLY A 210 -12.44 -4.90 -10.40
C GLY A 210 -11.36 -4.91 -9.32
N VAL A 211 -11.31 -5.98 -8.51
CA VAL A 211 -10.29 -6.18 -7.46
C VAL A 211 -9.84 -7.62 -7.49
N ALA A 212 -8.52 -7.86 -7.48
CA ALA A 212 -7.98 -9.21 -7.36
C ALA A 212 -8.30 -9.78 -5.96
N GLU A 213 -8.88 -10.99 -5.93
CA GLU A 213 -9.40 -11.58 -4.69
C GLU A 213 -8.30 -12.10 -3.77
N ASN A 214 -7.16 -12.48 -4.35
CA ASN A 214 -6.05 -13.11 -3.66
C ASN A 214 -4.80 -12.20 -3.76
N PRO A 215 -4.70 -11.15 -2.94
CA PRO A 215 -3.50 -10.32 -2.91
C PRO A 215 -2.31 -11.16 -2.42
N LEU A 216 -1.12 -10.87 -2.98
CA LEU A 216 0.10 -11.60 -2.69
C LEU A 216 0.72 -11.10 -1.38
N PRO A 217 0.85 -11.95 -0.34
CA PRO A 217 1.58 -11.58 0.86
C PRO A 217 3.09 -11.61 0.60
N LEU A 218 3.77 -10.54 0.97
CA LEU A 218 5.23 -10.42 0.89
C LEU A 218 5.82 -10.62 2.28
N PHE A 219 6.74 -11.57 2.39
CA PHE A 219 7.33 -12.02 3.65
C PHE A 219 8.76 -11.49 3.81
N ASN A 220 9.20 -11.37 5.06
CA ASN A 220 10.63 -11.22 5.34
C ASN A 220 11.32 -12.59 5.42
N THR A 221 12.65 -12.59 5.59
CA THR A 221 13.49 -13.80 5.73
C THR A 221 13.09 -14.72 6.91
N ARG A 222 12.31 -14.21 7.89
CA ARG A 222 11.76 -14.98 9.02
C ARG A 222 10.34 -15.47 8.77
N ASN A 223 9.89 -15.45 7.53
CA ASN A 223 8.53 -15.85 7.13
C ASN A 223 7.40 -15.08 7.84
N ASN A 224 7.65 -13.81 8.20
CA ASN A 224 6.60 -12.93 8.71
C ASN A 224 6.03 -12.09 7.56
N PRO A 225 4.71 -12.05 7.35
CA PRO A 225 4.10 -11.21 6.32
C PRO A 225 4.29 -9.74 6.68
N LEU A 226 4.92 -8.98 5.78
CA LEU A 226 5.17 -7.55 5.96
C LEU A 226 4.14 -6.71 5.24
N TYR A 227 3.86 -7.07 3.98
CA TYR A 227 2.98 -6.34 3.08
C TYR A 227 2.03 -7.29 2.36
N LEU A 228 0.96 -6.71 1.80
CA LEU A 228 0.12 -7.35 0.79
C LEU A 228 0.26 -6.56 -0.50
N LEU A 229 0.63 -7.22 -1.59
CA LEU A 229 0.53 -6.63 -2.92
C LEU A 229 -0.89 -6.84 -3.43
N CYS A 230 -1.67 -5.75 -3.49
CA CYS A 230 -3.06 -5.74 -3.92
C CYS A 230 -3.16 -5.12 -5.31
N PHE A 231 -4.15 -5.56 -6.09
CA PHE A 231 -4.50 -4.95 -7.37
C PHE A 231 -5.97 -4.56 -7.43
N ALA A 232 -6.24 -3.35 -7.92
CA ALA A 232 -7.59 -2.86 -8.18
C ALA A 232 -7.62 -2.12 -9.53
N CYS A 233 -8.64 -2.42 -10.35
CA CYS A 233 -8.85 -1.83 -11.67
C CYS A 233 -9.97 -0.80 -11.61
N GLY A 234 -9.69 0.44 -12.07
CA GLY A 234 -10.69 1.51 -12.11
C GLY A 234 -11.59 1.47 -13.35
N ASN A 235 -11.14 0.86 -14.44
CA ASN A 235 -11.91 0.81 -15.68
C ASN A 235 -12.80 -0.43 -15.75
N ARG A 236 -14.13 -0.25 -15.62
CA ARG A 236 -15.11 -1.34 -15.66
C ARG A 236 -15.02 -2.20 -16.92
N ARG A 237 -14.78 -1.60 -18.09
CA ARG A 237 -14.66 -2.34 -19.36
C ARG A 237 -13.35 -3.15 -19.47
N GLY A 238 -12.27 -2.62 -18.92
CA GLY A 238 -10.95 -3.26 -18.91
C GLY A 238 -10.79 -4.28 -17.77
N ALA A 239 -11.61 -4.23 -16.73
CA ALA A 239 -11.45 -5.03 -15.52
C ALA A 239 -11.27 -6.55 -15.77
N PRO A 240 -12.05 -7.23 -16.65
CA PRO A 240 -11.86 -8.67 -16.86
C PRO A 240 -10.47 -9.03 -17.39
N ILE A 241 -9.89 -8.19 -18.25
CA ILE A 241 -8.55 -8.41 -18.81
C ILE A 241 -7.49 -8.07 -17.76
N ALA A 242 -7.62 -6.90 -17.12
CA ALA A 242 -6.67 -6.43 -16.11
C ALA A 242 -6.58 -7.40 -14.91
N LEU A 243 -7.73 -7.91 -14.43
CA LEU A 243 -7.77 -8.89 -13.35
C LEU A 243 -7.09 -10.20 -13.73
N ARG A 244 -7.34 -10.74 -14.94
CA ARG A 244 -6.67 -11.96 -15.38
C ARG A 244 -5.15 -11.83 -15.41
N ILE A 245 -4.64 -10.66 -15.84
CA ILE A 245 -3.19 -10.37 -15.85
C ILE A 245 -2.69 -10.25 -14.41
N ALA A 246 -3.37 -9.47 -13.58
CA ALA A 246 -2.99 -9.27 -12.19
C ALA A 246 -2.99 -10.57 -11.38
N GLU A 247 -4.02 -11.43 -11.56
CA GLU A 247 -4.09 -12.72 -10.88
C GLU A 247 -2.97 -13.68 -11.29
N HIS A 248 -2.46 -13.56 -12.53
CA HIS A 248 -1.29 -14.31 -12.95
C HIS A 248 -0.04 -13.85 -12.21
N ILE A 249 0.18 -12.53 -12.11
CA ILE A 249 1.31 -11.92 -11.39
C ILE A 249 1.25 -12.23 -9.88
N LEU A 250 0.04 -12.24 -9.30
CA LEU A 250 -0.14 -12.47 -7.85
C LEU A 250 -0.03 -13.94 -7.43
N LYS A 251 0.12 -14.88 -8.38
CA LYS A 251 0.33 -16.32 -8.12
C LYS A 251 1.79 -16.74 -8.13
N GLU A 252 2.68 -15.90 -8.67
CA GLU A 252 4.14 -16.12 -8.71
C GLU A 252 4.78 -15.72 -7.36
#